data_44d9d7aace611c27b61593fcf87ea053
#
_entry.id   44d9d7aace611c27b61593fcf87ea053
#
_cell.length_a   1.000
_cell.length_b   1.000
_cell.length_c   1.000
_cell.angle_alpha   90.00
_cell.angle_beta   90.00
_cell.angle_gamma   90.00
#
_symmetry.space_group_name_H-M   'P 1'
#
loop_
_entity.id
_entity.type
_entity.pdbx_description
1 polymer ?
#
loop_
_entity_poly.entity_id
_entity_poly.type
_entity_poly.pdbx_seq_one_letter_code
_entity_poly.pdbx_strand_id
1 'polypeptide(L)'
;MSFRFVLTGTYCHMNKGDAAMQWTTARELSKRYAQSEITIAAPYPEADREFYDPVPVVKCHRRNLFYSSIQCLAGWLWKKTGLRALILDEEMSAYARADLVVDLSGDMLTEDYGAHVALSHFFPILLANAMGRRVFLCAQSIGPFRYTKKLACYILNHAGAVTVRDQVSMDYLESIGVTPRRLGLTGDMAFLMEPEDVRSARQRLLGSLPQGLSGPILGVSLSFLIEQHFSKRCPVAKQVDFWNLMANALDRWIDAQHGCVVFFAHVTGPGKERDDREACRKVSSLMRGSHVLLEEDLRPDEIKACIRQCDLFLGARMHANIAALSSHIPTLAIGYSHKTQGIMTQLGCAEHVIPIDAMSASLLDSSLSRLYAEREDVRSRLHQRVPEVRELSLENLDRIDALLEPNSRA
;
A
#
# COMPACT_ATOMS: atom_id res chain seq x y z
N MET A 1 -23.83 -11.66 15.21
CA MET A 1 -23.18 -10.92 16.31
C MET A 1 -22.72 -9.58 15.74
N SER A 2 -22.92 -8.49 16.48
CA SER A 2 -22.41 -7.18 16.09
C SER A 2 -20.99 -7.02 16.67
N PHE A 3 -20.02 -6.75 15.79
CA PHE A 3 -18.63 -6.52 16.21
C PHE A 3 -18.24 -5.06 15.96
N ARG A 4 -17.28 -4.56 16.75
CA ARG A 4 -16.72 -3.22 16.61
C ARG A 4 -15.26 -3.30 16.23
N PHE A 5 -14.92 -2.79 15.07
CA PHE A 5 -13.57 -2.77 14.53
C PHE A 5 -13.00 -1.35 14.56
N VAL A 6 -11.73 -1.25 14.92
CA VAL A 6 -10.95 -0.03 14.68
C VAL A 6 -9.88 -0.36 13.64
N LEU A 7 -9.92 0.33 12.50
CA LEU A 7 -8.87 0.26 11.49
C LEU A 7 -7.86 1.37 11.72
N THR A 8 -6.58 1.04 11.76
CA THR A 8 -5.50 2.00 12.01
C THR A 8 -4.27 1.69 11.17
N GLY A 9 -3.23 2.49 11.28
CA GLY A 9 -1.94 2.22 10.64
C GLY A 9 -1.74 2.99 9.33
N THR A 10 -2.76 3.27 8.54
CA THR A 10 -2.67 4.04 7.29
C THR A 10 -2.33 5.51 7.54
N TYR A 11 -1.89 6.21 6.49
CA TYR A 11 -1.48 7.62 6.58
C TYR A 11 -2.66 8.57 6.31
N CYS A 12 -3.21 8.55 5.09
CA CYS A 12 -4.44 9.24 4.69
C CYS A 12 -4.88 8.76 3.30
N HIS A 13 -6.11 9.09 2.89
CA HIS A 13 -6.67 8.72 1.58
C HIS A 13 -5.90 9.29 0.38
N MET A 14 -5.12 10.36 0.56
CA MET A 14 -4.26 10.92 -0.49
C MET A 14 -3.12 9.97 -0.88
N ASN A 15 -2.75 9.02 -0.03
CA ASN A 15 -2.00 7.82 -0.42
C ASN A 15 -3.02 6.77 -0.89
N LYS A 16 -3.17 6.61 -2.20
CA LYS A 16 -4.18 5.72 -2.79
C LYS A 16 -3.96 4.24 -2.45
N GLY A 17 -2.72 3.86 -2.13
CA GLY A 17 -2.40 2.54 -1.60
C GLY A 17 -2.97 2.29 -0.21
N ASP A 18 -2.75 3.23 0.71
CA ASP A 18 -3.32 3.19 2.05
C ASP A 18 -4.86 3.19 1.99
N ALA A 19 -5.43 4.07 1.14
CA ALA A 19 -6.86 4.14 0.92
C ALA A 19 -7.44 2.83 0.34
N ALA A 20 -6.73 2.20 -0.60
CA ALA A 20 -7.12 0.92 -1.18
C ALA A 20 -7.19 -0.18 -0.12
N MET A 21 -6.15 -0.33 0.69
CA MET A 21 -6.13 -1.33 1.77
C MET A 21 -7.25 -1.07 2.78
N GLN A 22 -7.38 0.17 3.25
CA GLN A 22 -8.33 0.53 4.30
C GLN A 22 -9.78 0.41 3.85
N TRP A 23 -10.11 0.94 2.67
CA TRP A 23 -11.46 0.85 2.11
C TRP A 23 -11.85 -0.60 1.83
N THR A 24 -10.95 -1.36 1.20
CA THR A 24 -11.22 -2.78 0.91
C THR A 24 -11.42 -3.57 2.18
N THR A 25 -10.58 -3.36 3.20
CA THR A 25 -10.73 -4.03 4.51
C THR A 25 -12.07 -3.68 5.15
N ALA A 26 -12.43 -2.39 5.19
CA ALA A 26 -13.72 -1.97 5.76
C ALA A 26 -14.91 -2.62 5.02
N ARG A 27 -14.87 -2.63 3.67
CA ARG A 27 -15.89 -3.25 2.84
C ARG A 27 -16.02 -4.76 3.08
N GLU A 28 -14.90 -5.47 3.10
CA GLU A 28 -14.93 -6.92 3.32
C GLU A 28 -15.37 -7.29 4.75
N LEU A 29 -14.99 -6.50 5.76
CA LEU A 29 -15.51 -6.65 7.12
C LEU A 29 -17.02 -6.41 7.19
N SER A 30 -17.53 -5.37 6.52
CA SER A 30 -18.96 -5.08 6.48
C SER A 30 -19.76 -6.18 5.76
N LYS A 31 -19.20 -6.80 4.73
CA LYS A 31 -19.81 -7.95 4.04
C LYS A 31 -19.86 -9.18 4.94
N ARG A 32 -18.74 -9.49 5.61
CA ARG A 32 -18.63 -10.70 6.44
C ARG A 32 -19.40 -10.58 7.76
N TYR A 33 -19.51 -9.37 8.30
CA TYR A 33 -20.17 -9.06 9.56
C TYR A 33 -21.21 -7.96 9.36
N ALA A 34 -22.38 -8.30 8.83
CA ALA A 34 -23.43 -7.38 8.36
C ALA A 34 -23.90 -6.32 9.37
N GLN A 35 -23.67 -6.50 10.67
CA GLN A 35 -24.02 -5.55 11.73
C GLN A 35 -22.80 -4.98 12.44
N SER A 36 -21.62 -5.01 11.80
CA SER A 36 -20.40 -4.47 12.40
C SER A 36 -20.37 -2.94 12.37
N GLU A 37 -19.79 -2.38 13.42
CA GLU A 37 -19.42 -0.96 13.46
C GLU A 37 -17.91 -0.84 13.16
N ILE A 38 -17.56 -0.02 12.19
CA ILE A 38 -16.18 0.22 11.81
C ILE A 38 -15.84 1.67 12.10
N THR A 39 -14.70 1.90 12.76
CA THR A 39 -14.14 3.24 12.98
C THR A 39 -12.73 3.27 12.41
N ILE A 40 -12.37 4.33 11.71
CA ILE A 40 -11.04 4.56 11.17
C ILE A 40 -10.29 5.52 12.09
N ALA A 41 -9.09 5.14 12.54
CA ALA A 41 -8.19 6.01 13.29
C ALA A 41 -7.06 6.49 12.35
N ALA A 42 -7.12 7.76 11.91
CA ALA A 42 -6.22 8.36 10.93
C ALA A 42 -5.52 9.62 11.44
N PRO A 43 -4.25 9.88 11.02
CA PRO A 43 -3.53 11.09 11.43
C PRO A 43 -4.11 12.40 10.89
N TYR A 44 -4.88 12.36 9.80
CA TYR A 44 -5.48 13.52 9.11
C TYR A 44 -6.99 13.35 8.93
N PRO A 45 -7.77 13.27 10.04
CA PRO A 45 -9.19 12.95 9.97
C PRO A 45 -10.00 13.99 9.18
N GLU A 46 -9.57 15.26 9.14
CA GLU A 46 -10.25 16.31 8.39
C GLU A 46 -10.29 16.04 6.89
N ALA A 47 -9.21 15.47 6.35
CA ALA A 47 -9.12 15.08 4.94
C ALA A 47 -9.87 13.78 4.67
N ASP A 48 -9.90 12.87 5.65
CA ASP A 48 -10.38 11.48 5.46
C ASP A 48 -11.89 11.33 5.70
N ARG A 49 -12.54 12.24 6.48
CA ARG A 49 -13.97 12.10 6.85
C ARG A 49 -14.90 12.05 5.65
N GLU A 50 -14.75 12.98 4.70
CA GLU A 50 -15.57 13.01 3.50
C GLU A 50 -15.33 11.80 2.60
N PHE A 51 -14.06 11.40 2.50
CA PHE A 51 -13.64 10.28 1.65
C PHE A 51 -14.19 8.92 2.12
N TYR A 52 -14.23 8.67 3.43
CA TYR A 52 -14.69 7.40 4.00
C TYR A 52 -16.16 7.41 4.46
N ASP A 53 -16.91 8.50 4.24
CA ASP A 53 -18.34 8.55 4.59
C ASP A 53 -19.10 7.32 4.05
N PRO A 54 -19.94 6.62 4.84
CA PRO A 54 -20.40 6.95 6.21
C PRO A 54 -19.55 6.36 7.35
N VAL A 55 -18.34 5.85 7.10
CA VAL A 55 -17.48 5.26 8.14
C VAL A 55 -16.88 6.36 9.02
N PRO A 56 -17.09 6.35 10.36
CA PRO A 56 -16.53 7.34 11.25
C PRO A 56 -15.01 7.38 11.24
N VAL A 57 -14.42 8.59 11.16
CA VAL A 57 -12.97 8.80 11.23
C VAL A 57 -12.62 9.62 12.46
N VAL A 58 -11.76 9.06 13.31
CA VAL A 58 -11.22 9.70 14.52
C VAL A 58 -9.74 10.03 14.36
N LYS A 59 -9.24 11.01 15.12
CA LYS A 59 -7.85 11.43 15.06
C LYS A 59 -6.93 10.41 15.74
N CYS A 60 -5.95 9.88 15.00
CA CYS A 60 -4.85 9.08 15.52
C CYS A 60 -3.65 9.98 15.87
N HIS A 61 -3.13 9.87 17.09
CA HIS A 61 -2.08 10.74 17.62
C HIS A 61 -0.65 10.18 17.45
N ARG A 62 -0.46 9.06 16.77
CA ARG A 62 0.84 8.35 16.64
C ARG A 62 2.04 9.22 16.21
N ARG A 63 1.81 10.35 15.56
CA ARG A 63 2.86 11.30 15.16
C ARG A 63 3.40 12.15 16.31
N ASN A 64 2.65 12.25 17.40
CA ASN A 64 3.08 12.89 18.64
C ASN A 64 3.47 11.82 19.65
N LEU A 65 4.72 11.35 19.61
CA LEU A 65 5.21 10.24 20.42
C LEU A 65 5.03 10.48 21.93
N PHE A 66 5.18 11.73 22.39
CA PHE A 66 4.97 12.09 23.78
C PHE A 66 3.50 11.90 24.19
N TYR A 67 2.57 12.45 23.43
CA TYR A 67 1.15 12.29 23.71
C TYR A 67 0.72 10.82 23.60
N SER A 68 1.19 10.09 22.60
CA SER A 68 0.91 8.66 22.47
C SER A 68 1.45 7.84 23.65
N SER A 69 2.57 8.25 24.25
CA SER A 69 3.07 7.60 25.48
C SER A 69 2.11 7.86 26.66
N ILE A 70 1.56 9.07 26.78
CA ILE A 70 0.54 9.39 27.78
C ILE A 70 -0.73 8.57 27.55
N GLN A 71 -1.20 8.46 26.31
CA GLN A 71 -2.36 7.61 25.97
C GLN A 71 -2.12 6.15 26.37
N CYS A 72 -0.95 5.58 26.11
CA CYS A 72 -0.61 4.20 26.50
C CYS A 72 -0.65 4.02 28.03
N LEU A 73 -0.08 4.97 28.79
CA LEU A 73 -0.12 4.94 30.24
C LEU A 73 -1.56 5.07 30.78
N ALA A 74 -2.31 6.03 30.26
CA ALA A 74 -3.71 6.24 30.62
C ALA A 74 -4.57 5.02 30.27
N GLY A 75 -4.36 4.41 29.11
CA GLY A 75 -5.03 3.19 28.68
C GLY A 75 -4.75 1.99 29.59
N TRP A 76 -3.49 1.83 30.01
CA TRP A 76 -3.12 0.79 30.96
C TRP A 76 -3.77 0.99 32.34
N LEU A 77 -3.83 2.23 32.83
CA LEU A 77 -4.53 2.57 34.09
C LEU A 77 -6.05 2.37 33.92
N TRP A 78 -6.63 2.79 32.78
CA TRP A 78 -8.04 2.58 32.49
C TRP A 78 -8.41 1.10 32.49
N LYS A 79 -7.62 0.24 31.90
CA LYS A 79 -7.84 -1.21 31.88
C LYS A 79 -7.91 -1.78 33.33
N LYS A 80 -7.13 -1.22 34.26
CA LYS A 80 -7.09 -1.67 35.65
C LYS A 80 -8.21 -1.11 36.52
N THR A 81 -8.63 0.13 36.28
CA THR A 81 -9.51 0.90 37.16
C THR A 81 -10.92 1.09 36.61
N GLY A 82 -11.11 1.04 35.29
CA GLY A 82 -12.37 1.37 34.63
C GLY A 82 -12.74 2.86 34.68
N LEU A 83 -11.83 3.74 35.15
CA LEU A 83 -12.12 5.17 35.33
C LEU A 83 -12.25 5.87 33.99
N ARG A 84 -13.44 6.37 33.64
CA ARG A 84 -13.72 7.05 32.37
C ARG A 84 -12.85 8.29 32.15
N ALA A 85 -12.43 8.98 33.18
CA ALA A 85 -11.54 10.15 33.09
C ALA A 85 -10.16 9.84 32.48
N LEU A 86 -9.79 8.56 32.36
CA LEU A 86 -8.55 8.12 31.72
C LEU A 86 -8.69 7.91 30.19
N ILE A 87 -9.90 8.02 29.64
CA ILE A 87 -10.13 8.08 28.20
C ILE A 87 -9.96 9.54 27.77
N LEU A 88 -8.81 9.85 27.20
CA LEU A 88 -8.38 11.24 26.96
C LEU A 88 -8.98 11.86 25.70
N ASP A 89 -9.36 11.04 24.71
CA ASP A 89 -9.81 11.51 23.40
C ASP A 89 -10.69 10.49 22.65
N GLU A 90 -11.06 10.85 21.42
CA GLU A 90 -11.91 10.02 20.55
C GLU A 90 -11.22 8.72 20.12
N GLU A 91 -9.90 8.74 19.92
CA GLU A 91 -9.12 7.53 19.58
C GLU A 91 -9.23 6.51 20.70
N MET A 92 -8.91 6.90 21.93
CA MET A 92 -9.03 6.03 23.10
C MET A 92 -10.48 5.57 23.32
N SER A 93 -11.47 6.43 23.04
CA SER A 93 -12.88 6.06 23.12
C SER A 93 -13.26 4.98 22.10
N ALA A 94 -12.76 5.08 20.87
CA ALA A 94 -12.95 4.06 19.85
C ALA A 94 -12.30 2.73 20.26
N TYR A 95 -11.05 2.78 20.73
CA TYR A 95 -10.33 1.58 21.22
C TYR A 95 -11.03 0.96 22.43
N ALA A 96 -11.55 1.75 23.38
CA ALA A 96 -12.26 1.23 24.56
C ALA A 96 -13.50 0.40 24.18
N ARG A 97 -14.11 0.66 23.03
CA ARG A 97 -15.30 -0.07 22.53
C ARG A 97 -14.97 -1.18 21.54
N ALA A 98 -13.76 -1.21 21.01
CA ALA A 98 -13.37 -2.16 19.97
C ALA A 98 -13.35 -3.61 20.50
N ASP A 99 -13.85 -4.53 19.69
CA ASP A 99 -13.65 -5.98 19.85
C ASP A 99 -12.32 -6.42 19.24
N LEU A 100 -11.92 -5.76 18.13
CA LEU A 100 -10.65 -5.98 17.44
C LEU A 100 -10.12 -4.67 16.84
N VAL A 101 -8.82 -4.44 17.00
CA VAL A 101 -8.07 -3.42 16.29
C VAL A 101 -7.33 -4.08 15.14
N VAL A 102 -7.54 -3.57 13.92
CA VAL A 102 -6.86 -4.05 12.71
C VAL A 102 -5.86 -3.00 12.26
N ASP A 103 -4.59 -3.35 12.32
CA ASP A 103 -3.51 -2.49 11.87
C ASP A 103 -3.19 -2.74 10.40
N LEU A 104 -3.24 -1.68 9.60
CA LEU A 104 -3.02 -1.65 8.16
C LEU A 104 -1.80 -0.77 7.81
N SER A 105 -0.75 -0.81 8.63
CA SER A 105 0.48 0.00 8.42
C SER A 105 1.22 -0.32 7.11
N GLY A 106 0.84 -1.38 6.42
CA GLY A 106 1.37 -1.74 5.12
C GLY A 106 2.86 -2.08 5.19
N ASP A 107 3.73 -1.16 4.80
CA ASP A 107 5.19 -1.37 4.83
C ASP A 107 5.92 -0.42 5.80
N MET A 108 5.20 0.18 6.73
CA MET A 108 5.76 1.20 7.62
C MET A 108 6.38 0.64 8.91
N LEU A 109 6.13 -0.64 9.23
CA LEU A 109 6.76 -1.32 10.36
C LEU A 109 8.18 -1.79 9.97
N THR A 110 9.06 -0.83 9.75
CA THR A 110 10.47 -1.02 9.36
C THR A 110 11.31 0.21 9.75
N GLU A 111 12.62 0.04 9.89
CA GLU A 111 13.55 1.16 10.05
C GLU A 111 14.11 1.69 8.73
N ASP A 112 13.67 1.18 7.57
CA ASP A 112 14.08 1.71 6.25
C ASP A 112 13.70 3.20 6.09
N TYR A 113 12.63 3.63 6.76
CA TYR A 113 12.17 5.02 6.81
C TYR A 113 12.63 5.78 8.07
N GLY A 114 13.47 5.14 8.90
CA GLY A 114 13.99 5.65 10.16
C GLY A 114 13.26 5.11 11.40
N ALA A 115 14.01 5.00 12.50
CA ALA A 115 13.49 4.42 13.74
C ALA A 115 12.29 5.17 14.33
N HIS A 116 12.20 6.49 14.16
CA HIS A 116 11.07 7.30 14.63
C HIS A 116 9.78 6.97 13.88
N VAL A 117 9.86 6.61 12.60
CA VAL A 117 8.71 6.18 11.80
C VAL A 117 8.20 4.83 12.32
N ALA A 118 9.10 3.86 12.50
CA ALA A 118 8.77 2.57 13.11
C ALA A 118 8.10 2.75 14.48
N LEU A 119 8.69 3.59 15.35
CA LEU A 119 8.11 3.91 16.66
C LEU A 119 6.70 4.49 16.56
N SER A 120 6.47 5.43 15.64
CA SER A 120 5.15 6.04 15.45
C SER A 120 4.08 5.01 15.07
N HIS A 121 4.43 4.00 14.28
CA HIS A 121 3.53 2.91 13.88
C HIS A 121 3.37 1.83 14.96
N PHE A 122 4.25 1.75 15.94
CA PHE A 122 4.06 0.87 17.11
C PHE A 122 3.03 1.43 18.10
N PHE A 123 2.84 2.74 18.19
CA PHE A 123 1.96 3.34 19.20
C PHE A 123 0.49 2.91 19.12
N PRO A 124 -0.18 2.85 17.96
CA PRO A 124 -1.54 2.32 17.87
C PRO A 124 -1.66 0.89 18.42
N ILE A 125 -0.66 0.04 18.15
CA ILE A 125 -0.62 -1.34 18.62
C ILE A 125 -0.39 -1.39 20.14
N LEU A 126 0.54 -0.56 20.63
CA LEU A 126 0.83 -0.44 22.07
C LEU A 126 -0.39 0.09 22.83
N LEU A 127 -1.10 1.07 22.30
CA LEU A 127 -2.33 1.61 22.89
C LEU A 127 -3.40 0.53 23.00
N ALA A 128 -3.65 -0.22 21.93
CA ALA A 128 -4.59 -1.33 21.94
C ALA A 128 -4.22 -2.38 22.99
N ASN A 129 -2.95 -2.78 23.05
CA ASN A 129 -2.45 -3.74 24.06
C ASN A 129 -2.58 -3.18 25.48
N ALA A 130 -2.24 -1.90 25.72
CA ALA A 130 -2.37 -1.23 27.00
C ALA A 130 -3.82 -1.22 27.47
N MET A 131 -4.76 -0.97 26.56
CA MET A 131 -6.21 -1.00 26.83
C MET A 131 -6.79 -2.43 26.86
N GLY A 132 -5.96 -3.47 26.66
CA GLY A 132 -6.39 -4.87 26.67
C GLY A 132 -7.25 -5.28 25.49
N ARG A 133 -7.05 -4.60 24.36
CA ARG A 133 -7.72 -4.93 23.11
C ARG A 133 -6.88 -5.88 22.27
N ARG A 134 -7.54 -6.77 21.53
CA ARG A 134 -6.86 -7.63 20.57
C ARG A 134 -6.43 -6.81 19.38
N VAL A 135 -5.25 -7.12 18.84
CA VAL A 135 -4.70 -6.47 17.65
C VAL A 135 -4.41 -7.51 16.58
N PHE A 136 -4.82 -7.24 15.38
CA PHE A 136 -4.46 -7.98 14.19
C PHE A 136 -3.63 -7.09 13.26
N LEU A 137 -2.38 -7.48 12.98
CA LEU A 137 -1.56 -6.84 11.96
C LEU A 137 -1.83 -7.52 10.63
N CYS A 138 -2.48 -6.82 9.72
CA CYS A 138 -3.07 -7.39 8.52
C CYS A 138 -2.17 -7.17 7.30
N ALA A 139 -1.72 -8.27 6.69
CA ALA A 139 -1.05 -8.31 5.38
C ALA A 139 0.09 -7.30 5.22
N GLN A 140 1.03 -7.25 6.15
CA GLN A 140 2.08 -6.23 6.17
C GLN A 140 3.40 -6.71 5.58
N SER A 141 4.25 -5.76 5.18
CA SER A 141 5.69 -6.00 4.96
C SER A 141 6.46 -5.45 6.16
N ILE A 142 7.12 -6.32 6.93
CA ILE A 142 7.70 -5.97 8.23
C ILE A 142 9.21 -6.12 8.23
N GLY A 143 9.90 -5.15 8.84
CA GLY A 143 11.35 -5.14 9.03
C GLY A 143 12.15 -4.62 7.82
N PRO A 144 13.46 -4.52 7.94
CA PRO A 144 14.26 -4.88 9.12
C PRO A 144 14.19 -3.85 10.26
N PHE A 145 14.49 -4.33 11.48
CA PHE A 145 14.66 -3.48 12.67
C PHE A 145 16.10 -3.60 13.19
N ARG A 146 16.70 -2.49 13.56
CA ARG A 146 18.04 -2.41 14.19
C ARG A 146 17.92 -1.95 15.64
N TYR A 147 17.52 -0.71 15.85
CA TYR A 147 17.40 -0.08 17.18
C TYR A 147 16.13 -0.49 17.91
N THR A 148 15.03 -0.68 17.19
CA THR A 148 13.71 -1.00 17.74
C THR A 148 13.43 -2.51 17.79
N LYS A 149 14.37 -3.38 17.42
CA LYS A 149 14.19 -4.83 17.32
C LYS A 149 13.54 -5.47 18.55
N LYS A 150 14.04 -5.15 19.76
CA LYS A 150 13.49 -5.72 21.02
C LYS A 150 12.05 -5.31 21.25
N LEU A 151 11.72 -4.04 20.97
CA LEU A 151 10.36 -3.51 21.07
C LEU A 151 9.45 -4.15 20.01
N ALA A 152 9.92 -4.27 18.77
CA ALA A 152 9.20 -4.94 17.69
C ALA A 152 8.86 -6.39 18.06
N CYS A 153 9.84 -7.18 18.51
CA CYS A 153 9.60 -8.56 18.96
C CYS A 153 8.57 -8.62 20.11
N TYR A 154 8.66 -7.70 21.08
CA TYR A 154 7.69 -7.63 22.17
C TYR A 154 6.28 -7.38 21.64
N ILE A 155 6.09 -6.33 20.81
CA ILE A 155 4.79 -5.93 20.26
C ILE A 155 4.18 -7.05 19.41
N LEU A 156 4.97 -7.60 18.48
CA LEU A 156 4.51 -8.62 17.54
C LEU A 156 4.12 -9.94 18.25
N ASN A 157 4.86 -10.32 19.29
CA ASN A 157 4.51 -11.49 20.12
C ASN A 157 3.29 -11.27 21.04
N HIS A 158 2.92 -10.01 21.31
CA HIS A 158 1.71 -9.68 22.08
C HIS A 158 0.51 -9.31 21.20
N ALA A 159 0.68 -9.28 19.88
CA ALA A 159 -0.43 -9.16 18.95
C ALA A 159 -1.30 -10.42 18.95
N GLY A 160 -2.58 -10.27 18.68
CA GLY A 160 -3.51 -11.39 18.52
C GLY A 160 -3.11 -12.30 17.37
N ALA A 161 -2.82 -11.69 16.20
CA ALA A 161 -2.23 -12.35 15.04
C ALA A 161 -1.44 -11.34 14.20
N VAL A 162 -0.51 -11.86 13.41
CA VAL A 162 0.29 -11.10 12.45
C VAL A 162 0.25 -11.83 11.11
N THR A 163 -0.14 -11.14 10.05
CA THR A 163 0.02 -11.65 8.69
C THR A 163 0.95 -10.75 7.89
N VAL A 164 1.76 -11.37 7.07
CA VAL A 164 2.66 -10.69 6.14
C VAL A 164 2.32 -11.07 4.70
N ARG A 165 2.59 -10.17 3.77
CA ARG A 165 2.26 -10.33 2.35
C ARG A 165 3.45 -10.70 1.47
N ASP A 166 4.61 -10.95 2.06
CA ASP A 166 5.83 -11.36 1.36
C ASP A 166 6.69 -12.29 2.19
N GLN A 167 7.38 -13.22 1.51
CA GLN A 167 8.19 -14.25 2.15
C GLN A 167 9.40 -13.67 2.89
N VAL A 168 9.96 -12.55 2.41
CA VAL A 168 11.13 -11.92 3.06
C VAL A 168 10.77 -11.42 4.46
N SER A 169 9.58 -10.81 4.60
CA SER A 169 9.04 -10.41 5.90
C SER A 169 8.78 -11.62 6.81
N MET A 170 8.26 -12.71 6.24
CA MET A 170 8.02 -13.97 6.97
C MET A 170 9.32 -14.51 7.56
N ASP A 171 10.31 -14.74 6.70
CA ASP A 171 11.62 -15.28 7.10
C ASP A 171 12.31 -14.37 8.13
N TYR A 172 12.21 -13.05 7.94
CA TYR A 172 12.76 -12.08 8.88
C TYR A 172 12.10 -12.19 10.25
N LEU A 173 10.78 -12.23 10.34
CA LEU A 173 10.05 -12.32 11.61
C LEU A 173 10.35 -13.61 12.36
N GLU A 174 10.44 -14.74 11.66
CA GLU A 174 10.86 -16.02 12.23
C GLU A 174 12.29 -15.91 12.79
N SER A 175 13.22 -15.28 12.05
CA SER A 175 14.61 -15.09 12.46
C SER A 175 14.79 -14.26 13.72
N ILE A 176 13.82 -13.39 14.06
CA ILE A 176 13.86 -12.54 15.23
C ILE A 176 13.01 -13.08 16.41
N GLY A 177 12.43 -14.26 16.27
CA GLY A 177 11.73 -14.96 17.34
C GLY A 177 10.25 -14.56 17.51
N VAL A 178 9.59 -14.14 16.43
CA VAL A 178 8.13 -14.00 16.41
C VAL A 178 7.49 -15.39 16.34
N THR A 179 6.56 -15.68 17.26
CA THR A 179 5.99 -17.03 17.44
C THR A 179 5.22 -17.49 16.20
N PRO A 180 5.53 -18.62 15.57
CA PRO A 180 4.91 -19.09 14.33
C PRO A 180 3.38 -19.24 14.39
N ARG A 181 2.80 -19.56 15.57
CA ARG A 181 1.34 -19.66 15.72
C ARG A 181 0.58 -18.37 15.43
N ARG A 182 1.27 -17.24 15.53
CA ARG A 182 0.69 -15.88 15.34
C ARG A 182 1.08 -15.27 14.01
N LEU A 183 1.93 -15.95 13.26
CA LEU A 183 2.46 -15.49 12.00
C LEU A 183 1.81 -16.26 10.84
N GLY A 184 1.47 -15.57 9.76
CA GLY A 184 0.92 -16.18 8.54
C GLY A 184 1.33 -15.39 7.30
N LEU A 185 1.58 -16.11 6.20
CA LEU A 185 1.74 -15.50 4.88
C LEU A 185 0.36 -15.39 4.23
N THR A 186 -0.02 -14.19 3.78
CA THR A 186 -1.31 -13.92 3.14
C THR A 186 -1.11 -12.99 1.93
N GLY A 187 -2.20 -12.53 1.31
CA GLY A 187 -2.17 -11.53 0.24
C GLY A 187 -2.50 -10.13 0.77
N ASP A 188 -2.04 -9.10 0.05
CA ASP A 188 -2.39 -7.71 0.32
C ASP A 188 -3.90 -7.48 0.10
N MET A 189 -4.55 -6.77 1.02
CA MET A 189 -5.98 -6.46 0.93
C MET A 189 -6.36 -5.67 -0.32
N ALA A 190 -5.45 -4.89 -0.89
CA ALA A 190 -5.68 -4.13 -2.11
C ALA A 190 -5.93 -5.01 -3.35
N PHE A 191 -5.54 -6.29 -3.34
CA PHE A 191 -5.91 -7.24 -4.41
C PHE A 191 -7.42 -7.50 -4.48
N LEU A 192 -8.13 -7.34 -3.39
CA LEU A 192 -9.60 -7.54 -3.32
C LEU A 192 -10.38 -6.31 -3.81
N MET A 193 -9.71 -5.18 -4.06
CA MET A 193 -10.39 -3.99 -4.57
C MET A 193 -10.93 -4.23 -5.97
N GLU A 194 -12.24 -4.02 -6.13
CA GLU A 194 -12.90 -4.01 -7.44
C GLU A 194 -13.16 -2.57 -7.88
N PRO A 195 -12.93 -2.23 -9.14
CA PRO A 195 -13.32 -0.94 -9.67
C PRO A 195 -14.86 -0.86 -9.79
N GLU A 196 -15.46 0.20 -9.26
CA GLU A 196 -16.91 0.36 -9.26
C GLU A 196 -17.46 0.76 -10.63
N ASP A 197 -16.83 1.69 -11.33
CA ASP A 197 -17.29 2.20 -12.63
C ASP A 197 -16.20 2.14 -13.72
N VAL A 198 -16.07 0.97 -14.33
CA VAL A 198 -15.11 0.75 -15.42
C VAL A 198 -15.50 1.53 -16.69
N ARG A 199 -16.82 1.76 -16.92
CA ARG A 199 -17.30 2.45 -18.13
C ARG A 199 -16.93 3.93 -18.09
N SER A 200 -17.20 4.60 -16.98
CA SER A 200 -16.86 6.01 -16.78
C SER A 200 -15.35 6.23 -16.81
N ALA A 201 -14.58 5.37 -16.12
CA ALA A 201 -13.13 5.40 -16.16
C ALA A 201 -12.56 5.24 -17.58
N ARG A 202 -13.15 4.30 -18.36
CA ARG A 202 -12.78 4.10 -19.75
C ARG A 202 -13.06 5.34 -20.60
N GLN A 203 -14.25 5.96 -20.46
CA GLN A 203 -14.59 7.18 -21.20
C GLN A 203 -13.65 8.32 -20.85
N ARG A 204 -13.32 8.51 -19.57
CA ARG A 204 -12.38 9.53 -19.08
C ARG A 204 -11.00 9.35 -19.73
N LEU A 205 -10.46 8.13 -19.66
CA LEU A 205 -9.14 7.86 -20.23
C LEU A 205 -9.14 8.02 -21.74
N LEU A 206 -10.06 7.37 -22.46
CA LEU A 206 -10.13 7.43 -23.92
C LEU A 206 -10.43 8.85 -24.43
N GLY A 207 -11.19 9.65 -23.68
CA GLY A 207 -11.44 11.06 -24.01
C GLY A 207 -10.20 11.96 -23.85
N SER A 208 -9.20 11.51 -23.08
CA SER A 208 -7.94 12.21 -22.86
C SER A 208 -6.85 11.80 -23.85
N LEU A 209 -7.00 10.65 -24.54
CA LEU A 209 -6.00 10.13 -25.46
C LEU A 209 -5.99 10.91 -26.78
N PRO A 210 -4.85 10.97 -27.48
CA PRO A 210 -4.75 11.56 -28.80
C PRO A 210 -5.70 10.90 -29.82
N GLN A 211 -6.32 11.74 -30.67
CA GLN A 211 -7.18 11.23 -31.73
C GLN A 211 -6.38 10.37 -32.72
N GLY A 212 -6.92 9.21 -33.09
CA GLY A 212 -6.29 8.29 -34.03
C GLY A 212 -5.18 7.43 -33.42
N LEU A 213 -5.04 7.36 -32.08
CA LEU A 213 -4.11 6.45 -31.44
C LEU A 213 -4.44 5.00 -31.83
N SER A 214 -3.47 4.31 -32.47
CA SER A 214 -3.57 2.92 -32.90
C SER A 214 -2.60 1.99 -32.14
N GLY A 215 -1.61 2.57 -31.48
CA GLY A 215 -0.61 1.83 -30.70
C GLY A 215 -1.03 1.57 -29.26
N PRO A 216 -0.21 0.82 -28.50
CA PRO A 216 -0.50 0.45 -27.13
C PRO A 216 -0.42 1.62 -26.15
N ILE A 217 -1.11 1.48 -25.04
CA ILE A 217 -1.10 2.42 -23.90
C ILE A 217 -0.18 1.89 -22.82
N LEU A 218 0.85 2.66 -22.46
CA LEU A 218 1.72 2.40 -21.31
C LEU A 218 1.29 3.28 -20.13
N GLY A 219 0.71 2.67 -19.11
CA GLY A 219 0.47 3.36 -17.83
C GLY A 219 1.79 3.55 -17.08
N VAL A 220 2.00 4.73 -16.51
CA VAL A 220 3.23 5.05 -15.75
C VAL A 220 2.89 5.69 -14.41
N SER A 221 3.48 5.18 -13.32
CA SER A 221 3.39 5.81 -12.00
C SER A 221 4.78 6.05 -11.43
N LEU A 222 5.12 7.33 -11.21
CA LEU A 222 6.42 7.77 -10.71
C LEU A 222 6.26 8.51 -9.38
N SER A 223 7.38 8.69 -8.65
CA SER A 223 7.41 9.45 -7.41
C SER A 223 8.78 10.07 -7.16
N PHE A 224 8.84 11.14 -6.38
CA PHE A 224 10.11 11.68 -5.91
C PHE A 224 10.89 10.71 -5.02
N LEU A 225 10.21 9.80 -4.33
CA LEU A 225 10.87 8.79 -3.51
C LEU A 225 11.79 7.89 -4.34
N ILE A 226 11.35 7.47 -5.54
CA ILE A 226 12.16 6.61 -6.41
C ILE A 226 13.38 7.35 -6.94
N GLU A 227 13.24 8.65 -7.28
CA GLU A 227 14.36 9.51 -7.68
C GLU A 227 15.39 9.64 -6.55
N GLN A 228 14.95 9.85 -5.31
CA GLN A 228 15.84 9.91 -4.15
C GLN A 228 16.63 8.61 -3.93
N HIS A 229 15.99 7.45 -4.13
CA HIS A 229 16.67 6.15 -4.06
C HIS A 229 17.65 5.99 -5.22
N PHE A 230 17.28 6.39 -6.44
CA PHE A 230 18.17 6.38 -7.60
C PHE A 230 19.42 7.23 -7.33
N SER A 231 19.22 8.48 -6.92
CA SER A 231 20.32 9.42 -6.65
C SER A 231 21.28 8.94 -5.56
N LYS A 232 20.78 8.22 -4.56
CA LYS A 232 21.58 7.72 -3.43
C LYS A 232 22.28 6.39 -3.71
N ARG A 233 21.68 5.51 -4.52
CA ARG A 233 22.07 4.09 -4.60
C ARG A 233 22.55 3.68 -5.99
N CYS A 234 22.07 4.33 -7.05
CA CYS A 234 22.43 3.93 -8.41
C CYS A 234 23.80 4.51 -8.82
N PRO A 235 24.77 3.68 -9.28
CA PRO A 235 26.09 4.15 -9.66
C PRO A 235 26.09 5.20 -10.79
N VAL A 236 25.14 5.10 -11.74
CA VAL A 236 25.05 6.03 -12.88
C VAL A 236 24.41 7.36 -12.54
N ALA A 237 23.82 7.53 -11.35
CA ALA A 237 23.16 8.76 -10.93
C ALA A 237 24.09 9.99 -10.88
N LYS A 238 25.41 9.78 -10.82
CA LYS A 238 26.41 10.87 -10.89
C LYS A 238 26.57 11.45 -12.29
N GLN A 239 26.12 10.75 -13.32
CA GLN A 239 26.32 11.09 -14.73
C GLN A 239 25.00 11.34 -15.47
N VAL A 240 23.90 10.78 -14.96
CA VAL A 240 22.59 10.80 -15.62
C VAL A 240 21.52 11.29 -14.64
N ASP A 241 20.78 12.30 -15.06
CA ASP A 241 19.61 12.75 -14.33
C ASP A 241 18.45 11.76 -14.50
N PHE A 242 17.81 11.38 -13.39
CA PHE A 242 16.72 10.41 -13.36
C PHE A 242 15.55 10.79 -14.27
N TRP A 243 15.17 12.06 -14.25
CA TRP A 243 14.01 12.55 -15.00
C TRP A 243 14.24 12.50 -16.50
N ASN A 244 15.44 12.90 -16.95
CA ASN A 244 15.86 12.78 -18.36
C ASN A 244 16.00 11.32 -18.80
N LEU A 245 16.49 10.44 -17.91
CA LEU A 245 16.57 9.01 -18.17
C LEU A 245 15.17 8.44 -18.44
N MET A 246 14.21 8.76 -17.56
CA MET A 246 12.82 8.31 -17.71
C MET A 246 12.16 8.88 -18.98
N ALA A 247 12.23 10.19 -19.18
CA ALA A 247 11.61 10.83 -20.35
C ALA A 247 12.15 10.27 -21.68
N ASN A 248 13.46 10.12 -21.79
CA ASN A 248 14.09 9.58 -23.01
C ASN A 248 13.72 8.11 -23.26
N ALA A 249 13.61 7.29 -22.20
CA ALA A 249 13.20 5.89 -22.35
C ALA A 249 11.74 5.78 -22.78
N LEU A 250 10.85 6.61 -22.21
CA LEU A 250 9.44 6.65 -22.58
C LEU A 250 9.25 7.15 -24.02
N ASP A 251 10.00 8.17 -24.45
CA ASP A 251 9.99 8.65 -25.85
C ASP A 251 10.42 7.55 -26.81
N ARG A 252 11.52 6.83 -26.52
CA ARG A 252 11.97 5.70 -27.37
C ARG A 252 10.94 4.57 -27.44
N TRP A 253 10.26 4.28 -26.32
CA TRP A 253 9.18 3.29 -26.30
C TRP A 253 8.00 3.73 -27.17
N ILE A 254 7.60 5.01 -27.11
CA ILE A 254 6.53 5.58 -27.94
C ILE A 254 6.90 5.48 -29.42
N ASP A 255 8.13 5.88 -29.78
CA ASP A 255 8.62 5.83 -31.17
C ASP A 255 8.63 4.38 -31.70
N ALA A 256 9.07 3.43 -30.89
CA ALA A 256 9.17 2.02 -31.27
C ALA A 256 7.81 1.31 -31.39
N GLN A 257 6.83 1.67 -30.55
CA GLN A 257 5.54 1.01 -30.50
C GLN A 257 4.39 1.82 -31.10
N HIS A 258 4.63 3.06 -31.53
CA HIS A 258 3.61 4.03 -31.96
C HIS A 258 2.50 4.20 -30.91
N GLY A 259 2.89 4.11 -29.62
CA GLY A 259 2.01 4.09 -28.47
C GLY A 259 1.80 5.46 -27.83
N CYS A 260 1.14 5.44 -26.67
CA CYS A 260 0.93 6.61 -25.82
C CYS A 260 1.26 6.27 -24.37
N VAL A 261 1.87 7.21 -23.64
CA VAL A 261 2.11 7.12 -22.22
C VAL A 261 0.99 7.83 -21.44
N VAL A 262 0.47 7.18 -20.40
CA VAL A 262 -0.49 7.79 -19.48
C VAL A 262 0.08 7.78 -18.07
N PHE A 263 0.23 8.96 -17.48
CA PHE A 263 0.73 9.11 -16.11
C PHE A 263 -0.39 9.06 -15.08
N PHE A 264 -0.17 8.26 -14.02
CA PHE A 264 -1.05 8.06 -12.89
C PHE A 264 -0.36 8.48 -11.59
N ALA A 265 -0.88 9.50 -10.92
CA ALA A 265 -0.44 9.85 -9.58
C ALA A 265 -1.09 8.91 -8.55
N HIS A 266 -0.28 8.26 -7.73
CA HIS A 266 -0.77 7.30 -6.72
C HIS A 266 -0.70 7.86 -5.28
N VAL A 267 0.02 8.95 -5.08
CA VAL A 267 0.02 9.78 -3.87
C VAL A 267 -0.19 11.22 -4.30
N THR A 268 -1.19 11.90 -3.73
CA THR A 268 -1.58 13.27 -4.09
C THR A 268 -1.39 14.26 -2.93
N GLY A 269 -0.73 13.83 -1.84
CA GLY A 269 -0.45 14.66 -0.66
C GLY A 269 -0.29 13.84 0.62
N PRO A 270 -0.35 14.48 1.80
CA PRO A 270 -0.29 15.92 1.98
C PRO A 270 1.11 16.48 1.73
N GLY A 271 1.18 17.64 1.12
CA GLY A 271 2.41 18.34 0.79
C GLY A 271 2.92 18.05 -0.62
N LYS A 272 3.43 19.11 -1.29
CA LYS A 272 3.90 19.01 -2.69
C LYS A 272 5.07 18.04 -2.88
N GLU A 273 5.90 17.88 -1.87
CA GLU A 273 7.06 16.96 -1.88
C GLU A 273 6.67 15.48 -1.90
N ARG A 274 5.40 15.18 -1.66
CA ARG A 274 4.84 13.82 -1.71
C ARG A 274 3.84 13.61 -2.85
N ASP A 275 3.50 14.68 -3.57
CA ASP A 275 2.54 14.63 -4.66
C ASP A 275 3.19 14.04 -5.93
N ASP A 276 2.78 12.84 -6.30
CA ASP A 276 3.29 12.15 -7.47
C ASP A 276 2.90 12.88 -8.79
N ARG A 277 1.89 13.76 -8.78
CA ARG A 277 1.56 14.61 -9.95
C ARG A 277 2.74 15.50 -10.32
N GLU A 278 3.46 16.04 -9.33
CA GLU A 278 4.65 16.86 -9.58
C GLU A 278 5.80 16.04 -10.21
N ALA A 279 5.99 14.80 -9.78
CA ALA A 279 6.98 13.89 -10.38
C ALA A 279 6.60 13.55 -11.83
N CYS A 280 5.31 13.26 -12.08
CA CYS A 280 4.80 13.00 -13.41
C CYS A 280 4.91 14.23 -14.33
N ARG A 281 4.55 15.44 -13.86
CA ARG A 281 4.72 16.70 -14.62
C ARG A 281 6.17 16.93 -15.00
N LYS A 282 7.11 16.62 -14.12
CA LYS A 282 8.54 16.82 -14.38
C LYS A 282 9.02 15.93 -15.54
N VAL A 283 8.63 14.66 -15.57
CA VAL A 283 8.96 13.78 -16.71
C VAL A 283 8.20 14.20 -17.96
N SER A 284 6.89 14.43 -17.86
CA SER A 284 6.03 14.88 -18.95
C SER A 284 6.59 16.13 -19.66
N SER A 285 7.09 17.13 -18.91
CA SER A 285 7.68 18.35 -19.46
C SER A 285 8.99 18.12 -20.26
N LEU A 286 9.64 16.98 -20.08
CA LEU A 286 10.87 16.60 -20.77
C LEU A 286 10.62 15.68 -21.97
N MET A 287 9.41 15.12 -22.10
CA MET A 287 9.01 14.22 -23.17
C MET A 287 8.60 14.97 -24.42
N ARG A 288 8.78 14.31 -25.56
CA ARG A 288 8.38 14.78 -26.91
C ARG A 288 7.28 13.92 -27.50
N GLY A 289 7.22 12.66 -27.09
CA GLY A 289 6.26 11.69 -27.58
C GLY A 289 4.85 11.90 -27.03
N SER A 290 3.91 11.16 -27.56
CA SER A 290 2.50 11.23 -27.19
C SER A 290 2.25 10.78 -25.77
N HIS A 291 1.77 11.68 -24.91
CA HIS A 291 1.48 11.35 -23.51
C HIS A 291 0.29 12.14 -22.95
N VAL A 292 -0.27 11.61 -21.86
CA VAL A 292 -1.38 12.20 -21.10
C VAL A 292 -1.03 12.18 -19.63
N LEU A 293 -1.32 13.27 -18.92
CA LEU A 293 -1.23 13.34 -17.46
C LEU A 293 -2.64 13.40 -16.88
N LEU A 294 -3.04 12.38 -16.12
CA LEU A 294 -4.29 12.41 -15.36
C LEU A 294 -4.04 13.16 -14.04
N GLU A 295 -4.43 14.44 -14.04
CA GLU A 295 -4.22 15.35 -12.90
C GLU A 295 -5.33 15.31 -11.85
N GLU A 296 -6.45 14.69 -12.18
CA GLU A 296 -7.59 14.57 -11.29
C GLU A 296 -7.22 13.78 -10.02
N ASP A 297 -7.77 14.18 -8.89
CA ASP A 297 -7.62 13.43 -7.63
C ASP A 297 -8.63 12.28 -7.58
N LEU A 298 -8.32 11.23 -8.33
CA LEU A 298 -9.16 10.06 -8.45
C LEU A 298 -9.12 9.19 -7.18
N ARG A 299 -10.23 8.54 -6.89
CA ARG A 299 -10.28 7.48 -5.87
C ARG A 299 -9.46 6.26 -6.29
N PRO A 300 -9.03 5.40 -5.35
CA PRO A 300 -8.22 4.23 -5.67
C PRO A 300 -8.87 3.27 -6.68
N ASP A 301 -10.18 3.07 -6.58
CA ASP A 301 -10.97 2.22 -7.50
C ASP A 301 -11.09 2.84 -8.90
N GLU A 302 -11.23 4.17 -8.99
CA GLU A 302 -11.24 4.90 -10.27
C GLU A 302 -9.86 4.84 -10.97
N ILE A 303 -8.76 5.03 -10.20
CA ILE A 303 -7.40 4.86 -10.74
C ILE A 303 -7.21 3.44 -11.25
N LYS A 304 -7.62 2.43 -10.49
CA LYS A 304 -7.54 1.03 -10.90
C LYS A 304 -8.36 0.77 -12.18
N ALA A 305 -9.55 1.37 -12.29
CA ALA A 305 -10.39 1.27 -13.48
C ALA A 305 -9.73 1.92 -14.71
N CYS A 306 -9.02 3.05 -14.55
CA CYS A 306 -8.25 3.67 -15.61
C CYS A 306 -7.02 2.84 -15.99
N ILE A 307 -6.25 2.34 -15.01
CA ILE A 307 -5.07 1.48 -15.24
C ILE A 307 -5.48 0.21 -16.01
N ARG A 308 -6.66 -0.34 -15.76
CA ARG A 308 -7.21 -1.50 -16.46
C ARG A 308 -7.35 -1.29 -17.98
N GLN A 309 -7.34 -0.07 -18.46
CA GLN A 309 -7.40 0.26 -19.89
C GLN A 309 -6.02 0.30 -20.56
N CYS A 310 -4.95 0.18 -19.81
CA CYS A 310 -3.59 0.15 -20.34
C CYS A 310 -3.23 -1.25 -20.86
N ASP A 311 -2.31 -1.30 -21.82
CA ASP A 311 -1.75 -2.56 -22.34
C ASP A 311 -0.58 -3.06 -21.48
N LEU A 312 0.19 -2.11 -20.92
CA LEU A 312 1.31 -2.33 -20.03
C LEU A 312 1.32 -1.29 -18.90
N PHE A 313 2.10 -1.57 -17.86
CA PHE A 313 2.31 -0.64 -16.77
C PHE A 313 3.77 -0.57 -16.34
N LEU A 314 4.28 0.63 -16.06
CA LEU A 314 5.59 0.89 -15.46
C LEU A 314 5.38 1.60 -14.12
N GLY A 315 5.69 0.93 -13.01
CA GLY A 315 5.35 1.49 -11.71
C GLY A 315 6.50 1.53 -10.72
N ALA A 316 6.66 2.70 -10.08
CA ALA A 316 7.56 2.93 -8.95
C ALA A 316 6.84 2.85 -7.59
N ARG A 317 5.51 2.84 -7.56
CA ARG A 317 4.70 2.68 -6.36
C ARG A 317 4.16 1.26 -6.27
N MET A 318 4.36 0.59 -5.13
CA MET A 318 3.93 -0.80 -4.94
C MET A 318 2.43 -0.98 -5.17
N HIS A 319 1.57 -0.12 -4.61
CA HIS A 319 0.13 -0.25 -4.77
C HIS A 319 -0.37 0.16 -6.16
N ALA A 320 0.36 1.01 -6.90
CA ALA A 320 0.09 1.22 -8.33
C ALA A 320 0.37 -0.06 -9.12
N ASN A 321 1.46 -0.77 -8.80
CA ASN A 321 1.76 -2.08 -9.37
C ASN A 321 0.69 -3.11 -9.00
N ILE A 322 0.22 -3.15 -7.75
CA ILE A 322 -0.88 -4.04 -7.32
C ILE A 322 -2.16 -3.73 -8.11
N ALA A 323 -2.49 -2.45 -8.32
CA ALA A 323 -3.66 -2.06 -9.11
C ALA A 323 -3.57 -2.57 -10.56
N ALA A 324 -2.40 -2.47 -11.19
CA ALA A 324 -2.15 -2.97 -12.54
C ALA A 324 -2.17 -4.52 -12.58
N LEU A 325 -1.38 -5.17 -11.75
CA LEU A 325 -1.26 -6.64 -11.69
C LEU A 325 -2.59 -7.32 -11.38
N SER A 326 -3.35 -6.80 -10.38
CA SER A 326 -4.67 -7.32 -10.04
C SER A 326 -5.76 -7.04 -11.09
N SER A 327 -5.43 -6.19 -12.08
CA SER A 327 -6.23 -5.96 -13.31
C SER A 327 -5.69 -6.76 -14.51
N HIS A 328 -4.75 -7.67 -14.30
CA HIS A 328 -4.09 -8.51 -15.30
C HIS A 328 -3.27 -7.70 -16.34
N ILE A 329 -2.77 -6.52 -15.95
CA ILE A 329 -1.93 -5.69 -16.82
C ILE A 329 -0.46 -6.07 -16.61
N PRO A 330 0.26 -6.50 -17.65
CA PRO A 330 1.70 -6.76 -17.59
C PRO A 330 2.46 -5.55 -17.07
N THR A 331 3.23 -5.75 -15.99
CA THR A 331 3.81 -4.66 -15.22
C THR A 331 5.32 -4.81 -15.09
N LEU A 332 6.05 -3.74 -15.42
CA LEU A 332 7.46 -3.57 -15.10
C LEU A 332 7.57 -2.72 -13.83
N ALA A 333 8.07 -3.30 -12.76
CA ALA A 333 8.20 -2.61 -11.49
C ALA A 333 9.62 -2.04 -11.29
N ILE A 334 9.74 -0.80 -10.82
CA ILE A 334 11.00 -0.24 -10.35
C ILE A 334 11.10 -0.52 -8.85
N GLY A 335 11.99 -1.44 -8.47
CA GLY A 335 12.14 -1.91 -7.09
C GLY A 335 13.26 -1.19 -6.35
N TYR A 336 12.95 -0.49 -5.27
CA TYR A 336 13.91 0.09 -4.34
C TYR A 336 13.98 -0.68 -3.01
N SER A 337 13.12 -1.66 -2.82
CA SER A 337 13.07 -2.52 -1.64
C SER A 337 12.71 -3.96 -2.03
N HIS A 338 12.99 -4.90 -1.15
CA HIS A 338 12.63 -6.31 -1.28
C HIS A 338 11.10 -6.54 -1.39
N LYS A 339 10.30 -5.60 -0.90
CA LYS A 339 8.83 -5.67 -0.89
C LYS A 339 8.23 -5.71 -2.30
N THR A 340 8.76 -4.89 -3.22
CA THR A 340 8.37 -4.92 -4.64
C THR A 340 8.68 -6.29 -5.24
N GLN A 341 9.87 -6.82 -4.99
CA GLN A 341 10.28 -8.14 -5.45
C GLN A 341 9.35 -9.24 -4.91
N GLY A 342 8.95 -9.15 -3.62
CA GLY A 342 8.05 -10.10 -2.98
C GLY A 342 6.69 -10.21 -3.68
N ILE A 343 6.03 -9.08 -3.94
CA ILE A 343 4.74 -9.04 -4.65
C ILE A 343 4.88 -9.57 -6.10
N MET A 344 5.93 -9.16 -6.81
CA MET A 344 6.16 -9.64 -8.18
C MET A 344 6.43 -11.15 -8.22
N THR A 345 7.16 -11.68 -7.24
CA THR A 345 7.42 -13.12 -7.10
C THR A 345 6.14 -13.91 -6.82
N GLN A 346 5.26 -13.40 -5.96
CA GLN A 346 3.98 -14.04 -5.63
C GLN A 346 3.10 -14.22 -6.87
N LEU A 347 3.20 -13.27 -7.82
CA LEU A 347 2.47 -13.32 -9.09
C LEU A 347 3.24 -14.01 -10.24
N GLY A 348 4.41 -14.59 -9.96
CA GLY A 348 5.26 -15.21 -10.97
C GLY A 348 5.85 -14.25 -11.99
N CYS A 349 6.05 -12.96 -11.62
CA CYS A 349 6.56 -11.89 -12.46
C CYS A 349 7.88 -11.29 -11.94
N ALA A 350 8.66 -12.07 -11.18
CA ALA A 350 9.90 -11.63 -10.52
C ALA A 350 10.95 -11.08 -11.51
N GLU A 351 10.96 -11.57 -12.76
CA GLU A 351 11.86 -11.15 -13.84
C GLU A 351 11.54 -9.76 -14.40
N HIS A 352 10.35 -9.21 -14.09
CA HIS A 352 9.90 -7.88 -14.50
C HIS A 352 10.09 -6.83 -13.40
N VAL A 353 11.16 -6.96 -12.61
CA VAL A 353 11.60 -5.94 -11.65
C VAL A 353 12.94 -5.36 -12.06
N ILE A 354 13.03 -4.04 -12.17
CA ILE A 354 14.29 -3.33 -12.32
C ILE A 354 14.74 -2.89 -10.92
N PRO A 355 15.82 -3.45 -10.37
CA PRO A 355 16.40 -2.93 -9.14
C PRO A 355 16.91 -1.50 -9.36
N ILE A 356 16.58 -0.59 -8.45
CA ILE A 356 16.98 0.82 -8.56
C ILE A 356 18.51 0.97 -8.66
N ASP A 357 19.26 0.08 -8.01
CA ASP A 357 20.72 0.10 -7.98
C ASP A 357 21.35 -0.26 -9.34
N ALA A 358 20.63 -1.02 -10.16
CA ALA A 358 21.06 -1.47 -11.49
C ALA A 358 20.45 -0.62 -12.63
N MET A 359 19.65 0.38 -12.29
CA MET A 359 18.89 1.14 -13.28
C MET A 359 19.80 1.88 -14.28
N SER A 360 19.54 1.70 -15.57
CA SER A 360 20.22 2.37 -16.67
C SER A 360 19.27 2.53 -17.85
N ALA A 361 19.61 3.39 -18.80
CA ALA A 361 18.81 3.58 -20.02
C ALA A 361 18.66 2.27 -20.79
N SER A 362 19.76 1.53 -21.00
CA SER A 362 19.75 0.26 -21.74
C SER A 362 18.92 -0.82 -21.02
N LEU A 363 18.99 -0.91 -19.69
CA LEU A 363 18.21 -1.88 -18.92
C LEU A 363 16.71 -1.52 -18.96
N LEU A 364 16.35 -0.25 -18.84
CA LEU A 364 14.95 0.19 -18.91
C LEU A 364 14.36 -0.07 -20.31
N ASP A 365 15.08 0.28 -21.38
CA ASP A 365 14.66 0.04 -22.77
C ASP A 365 14.48 -1.46 -23.06
N SER A 366 15.48 -2.28 -22.71
CA SER A 366 15.41 -3.72 -22.93
C SER A 366 14.31 -4.39 -22.10
N SER A 367 14.09 -3.94 -20.88
CA SER A 367 13.03 -4.48 -20.00
C SER A 367 11.63 -4.11 -20.49
N LEU A 368 11.41 -2.86 -20.95
CA LEU A 368 10.14 -2.45 -21.55
C LEU A 368 9.87 -3.21 -22.85
N SER A 369 10.89 -3.34 -23.72
CA SER A 369 10.78 -4.09 -24.99
C SER A 369 10.47 -5.57 -24.74
N ARG A 370 11.13 -6.19 -23.75
CA ARG A 370 10.87 -7.57 -23.36
C ARG A 370 9.46 -7.74 -22.80
N LEU A 371 9.03 -6.88 -21.87
CA LEU A 371 7.68 -6.93 -21.32
C LEU A 371 6.62 -6.82 -22.41
N TYR A 372 6.84 -5.92 -23.40
CA TYR A 372 5.91 -5.77 -24.51
C TYR A 372 5.85 -7.03 -25.39
N ALA A 373 7.00 -7.64 -25.68
CA ALA A 373 7.06 -8.89 -26.43
C ALA A 373 6.37 -10.06 -25.71
N GLU A 374 6.57 -10.15 -24.40
CA GLU A 374 6.04 -11.23 -23.54
C GLU A 374 4.65 -10.93 -22.95
N ARG A 375 4.01 -9.80 -23.32
CA ARG A 375 2.82 -9.27 -22.64
C ARG A 375 1.65 -10.25 -22.55
N GLU A 376 1.42 -11.07 -23.58
CA GLU A 376 0.31 -12.02 -23.58
C GLU A 376 0.60 -13.22 -22.64
N ASP A 377 1.85 -13.67 -22.58
CA ASP A 377 2.27 -14.74 -21.67
C ASP A 377 2.19 -14.25 -20.21
N VAL A 378 2.64 -13.01 -19.94
CA VAL A 378 2.53 -12.38 -18.63
C VAL A 378 1.06 -12.20 -18.25
N ARG A 379 0.20 -11.73 -19.16
CA ARG A 379 -1.24 -11.59 -18.94
C ARG A 379 -1.90 -12.94 -18.60
N SER A 380 -1.57 -13.97 -19.36
CA SER A 380 -2.06 -15.33 -19.11
C SER A 380 -1.64 -15.84 -17.74
N ARG A 381 -0.40 -15.59 -17.34
CA ARG A 381 0.12 -15.92 -16.01
C ARG A 381 -0.63 -15.18 -14.90
N LEU A 382 -0.88 -13.89 -15.08
CA LEU A 382 -1.64 -13.08 -14.14
C LEU A 382 -3.09 -13.58 -14.00
N HIS A 383 -3.74 -14.01 -15.08
CA HIS A 383 -5.07 -14.62 -15.01
C HIS A 383 -5.11 -15.88 -14.14
N GLN A 384 -4.02 -16.63 -14.07
CA GLN A 384 -3.90 -17.81 -13.20
C GLN A 384 -3.55 -17.43 -11.75
N ARG A 385 -2.60 -16.51 -11.56
CA ARG A 385 -2.04 -16.20 -10.24
C ARG A 385 -2.85 -15.20 -9.42
N VAL A 386 -3.51 -14.23 -10.05
CA VAL A 386 -4.28 -13.21 -9.33
C VAL A 386 -5.42 -13.84 -8.51
N PRO A 387 -6.21 -14.82 -9.00
CA PRO A 387 -7.18 -15.50 -8.16
C PRO A 387 -6.58 -16.13 -6.91
N GLU A 388 -5.41 -16.81 -7.03
CA GLU A 388 -4.72 -17.42 -5.89
C GLU A 388 -4.31 -16.37 -4.84
N VAL A 389 -3.77 -15.23 -5.28
CA VAL A 389 -3.39 -14.12 -4.37
C VAL A 389 -4.60 -13.49 -3.73
N ARG A 390 -5.73 -13.38 -4.44
CA ARG A 390 -7.00 -12.91 -3.88
C ARG A 390 -7.54 -13.85 -2.79
N GLU A 391 -7.43 -15.15 -2.98
CA GLU A 391 -7.75 -16.15 -1.96
C GLU A 391 -6.88 -15.96 -0.71
N LEU A 392 -5.56 -15.83 -0.89
CA LEU A 392 -4.64 -15.52 0.19
C LEU A 392 -4.99 -14.19 0.91
N SER A 393 -5.50 -13.19 0.17
CA SER A 393 -5.97 -11.93 0.78
C SER A 393 -7.22 -12.15 1.63
N LEU A 394 -8.14 -13.04 1.23
CA LEU A 394 -9.33 -13.40 2.00
C LEU A 394 -8.99 -14.17 3.28
N GLU A 395 -7.88 -14.93 3.33
CA GLU A 395 -7.42 -15.61 4.55
C GLU A 395 -7.19 -14.63 5.72
N ASN A 396 -6.96 -13.34 5.45
CA ASN A 396 -6.89 -12.34 6.51
C ASN A 396 -8.21 -12.25 7.30
N LEU A 397 -9.35 -12.43 6.64
CA LEU A 397 -10.66 -12.45 7.29
C LEU A 397 -10.86 -13.72 8.14
N ASP A 398 -10.32 -14.86 7.71
CA ASP A 398 -10.37 -16.11 8.48
C ASP A 398 -9.53 -15.99 9.76
N ARG A 399 -8.42 -15.26 9.71
CA ARG A 399 -7.64 -14.91 10.92
C ARG A 399 -8.42 -14.01 11.87
N ILE A 400 -9.24 -13.10 11.34
CA ILE A 400 -10.14 -12.26 12.15
C ILE A 400 -11.21 -13.13 12.82
N ASP A 401 -11.84 -14.07 12.10
CA ASP A 401 -12.80 -15.01 12.70
C ASP A 401 -12.21 -15.77 13.89
N ALA A 402 -11.02 -16.35 13.70
CA ALA A 402 -10.32 -17.07 14.74
C ALA A 402 -10.00 -16.20 15.96
N LEU A 403 -9.80 -14.89 15.78
CA LEU A 403 -9.60 -13.95 16.88
C LEU A 403 -10.91 -13.56 17.59
N LEU A 404 -12.05 -13.59 16.90
CA LEU A 404 -13.35 -13.21 17.46
C LEU A 404 -14.05 -14.36 18.17
N GLU A 405 -13.62 -15.61 17.96
CA GLU A 405 -14.19 -16.77 18.65
C GLU A 405 -14.03 -16.68 20.18
N PRO A 406 -15.06 -17.08 20.97
CA PRO A 406 -15.05 -16.97 22.41
C PRO A 406 -13.90 -17.73 23.12
N ASN A 407 -13.43 -18.82 22.53
CA ASN A 407 -12.39 -19.70 23.10
C ASN A 407 -10.95 -19.23 22.80
N SER A 408 -10.75 -18.16 22.06
CA SER A 408 -9.42 -17.61 21.73
C SER A 408 -8.80 -16.77 22.89
N ARG A 409 -9.36 -16.86 24.10
CA ARG A 409 -8.91 -16.12 25.32
C ARG A 409 -7.82 -16.82 26.13
N ALA A 410 -7.16 -17.86 25.59
CA ALA A 410 -6.07 -18.57 26.27
C ALA A 410 -4.68 -18.01 25.89
#